data_b43f564e11c498ca04e1cd51cd34266c
#
_entry.id   b43f564e11c498ca04e1cd51cd34266c
#
_cell.length_a   1.000
_cell.length_b   1.000
_cell.length_c   1.000
_cell.angle_alpha   90.00
_cell.angle_beta   90.00
_cell.angle_gamma   90.00
#
_symmetry.space_group_name_H-M   'P 1'
#
loop_
_entity.id
_entity.type
_entity.pdbx_description
1 polymer ?
#
loop_
_entity_poly.entity_id
_entity_poly.type
_entity_poly.pdbx_seq_one_letter_code
_entity_poly.pdbx_strand_id
1 'polypeptide(L)'
;MKLNLLTPKPSFMKAIITVITMMTLYMPADAQHNSEGLLNGYLKIKDALIRSDSKQAATLSTSWLKVIEHEPAFKEKAGLIKAVSKITRTMDVETQRAAFAEASLVLWPLIKNAHQDHTDMYYMYCPMKKTYWISTEPEIRNPYYGAAMLTCGNVADKKQH
;
A
#
# COMPACT_ATOMS: atom_id res chain seq x y z
N MET A 1 46.33 -49.17 26.57
CA MET A 1 45.25 -48.88 25.58
C MET A 1 45.26 -47.37 25.35
N LYS A 2 45.90 -46.89 24.27
CA LYS A 2 46.06 -45.45 23.98
C LYS A 2 44.92 -45.02 23.05
N LEU A 3 44.04 -44.14 23.53
CA LEU A 3 42.99 -43.52 22.72
C LEU A 3 43.62 -42.47 21.82
N ASN A 4 43.63 -42.70 20.48
CA ASN A 4 44.03 -41.69 19.51
C ASN A 4 42.81 -40.75 19.30
N LEU A 5 42.89 -39.55 19.89
CA LEU A 5 42.00 -38.44 19.54
C LEU A 5 42.39 -37.92 18.14
N LEU A 6 41.53 -38.20 17.17
CA LEU A 6 41.62 -37.63 15.82
C LEU A 6 41.27 -36.14 15.89
N THR A 7 42.30 -35.29 15.92
CA THR A 7 42.13 -33.82 15.77
C THR A 7 41.85 -33.52 14.30
N PRO A 8 40.77 -32.82 13.96
CA PRO A 8 40.51 -32.47 12.58
C PRO A 8 41.57 -31.50 12.05
N LYS A 9 42.02 -31.74 10.80
CA LYS A 9 43.04 -30.92 10.13
C LYS A 9 42.58 -29.45 10.06
N PRO A 10 43.46 -28.46 10.33
CA PRO A 10 43.12 -27.03 10.35
C PRO A 10 42.60 -26.48 9.00
N SER A 11 42.85 -27.17 7.90
CA SER A 11 42.31 -26.85 6.58
C SER A 11 40.79 -27.05 6.47
N PHE A 12 40.24 -28.07 7.16
CA PHE A 12 38.80 -28.37 7.11
C PHE A 12 37.98 -27.34 7.92
N MET A 13 38.52 -26.89 9.04
CA MET A 13 37.90 -25.84 9.85
C MET A 13 37.83 -24.48 9.14
N LYS A 14 38.90 -24.12 8.39
CA LYS A 14 38.90 -22.87 7.59
C LYS A 14 37.82 -22.90 6.48
N ALA A 15 37.62 -24.04 5.83
CA ALA A 15 36.59 -24.21 4.80
C ALA A 15 35.16 -24.09 5.37
N ILE A 16 34.91 -24.65 6.56
CA ILE A 16 33.60 -24.56 7.22
C ILE A 16 33.29 -23.11 7.64
N ILE A 17 34.29 -22.39 8.19
CA ILE A 17 34.08 -20.98 8.58
C ILE A 17 33.79 -20.12 7.36
N THR A 18 34.45 -20.33 6.22
CA THR A 18 34.22 -19.56 4.99
C THR A 18 32.81 -19.82 4.43
N VAL A 19 32.31 -21.05 4.48
CA VAL A 19 30.95 -21.39 4.01
C VAL A 19 29.87 -20.77 4.91
N ILE A 20 30.07 -20.78 6.22
CA ILE A 20 29.13 -20.16 7.18
C ILE A 20 29.08 -18.64 6.99
N THR A 21 30.22 -17.98 6.75
CA THR A 21 30.29 -16.53 6.53
C THR A 21 29.62 -16.13 5.21
N MET A 22 29.67 -16.99 4.19
CA MET A 22 29.04 -16.72 2.88
C MET A 22 27.51 -16.92 2.91
N MET A 23 27.01 -17.75 3.82
CA MET A 23 25.57 -18.05 3.96
C MET A 23 24.80 -16.97 4.73
N THR A 24 25.47 -16.16 5.55
CA THR A 24 24.85 -15.06 6.30
C THR A 24 24.60 -13.79 5.47
N LEU A 25 25.12 -13.70 4.24
CA LEU A 25 24.94 -12.54 3.36
C LEU A 25 23.66 -12.61 2.48
N TYR A 26 22.94 -13.73 2.51
CA TYR A 26 21.65 -13.89 1.85
C TYR A 26 20.47 -13.64 2.82
N MET A 27 20.48 -12.54 3.55
CA MET A 27 19.23 -12.04 4.13
C MET A 27 18.45 -11.40 2.97
N PRO A 28 17.22 -11.87 2.64
CA PRO A 28 16.37 -11.10 1.76
C PRO A 28 16.17 -9.74 2.42
N ALA A 29 16.62 -8.67 1.77
CA ALA A 29 16.21 -7.33 2.15
C ALA A 29 14.69 -7.32 1.94
N ASP A 30 13.92 -7.25 3.01
CA ASP A 30 12.48 -6.96 2.91
C ASP A 30 12.36 -5.68 2.11
N ALA A 31 11.86 -5.81 0.89
CA ALA A 31 11.70 -4.69 -0.03
C ALA A 31 10.65 -3.76 0.57
N GLN A 32 11.12 -2.73 1.25
CA GLN A 32 10.29 -1.76 1.95
C GLN A 32 9.49 -0.96 0.93
N HIS A 33 8.16 -1.07 1.00
CA HIS A 33 7.27 -0.29 0.15
C HIS A 33 7.30 1.18 0.55
N ASN A 34 7.25 2.06 -0.46
CA ASN A 34 7.07 3.49 -0.24
C ASN A 34 5.59 3.77 0.10
N SER A 35 5.19 3.42 1.32
CA SER A 35 3.82 3.60 1.81
C SER A 35 3.37 5.06 1.75
N GLU A 36 4.28 6.01 1.98
CA GLU A 36 4.01 7.45 1.87
C GLU A 36 3.67 7.86 0.43
N GLY A 37 4.45 7.42 -0.55
CA GLY A 37 4.17 7.68 -1.97
C GLY A 37 2.85 7.08 -2.44
N LEU A 38 2.55 5.86 -1.98
CA LEU A 38 1.28 5.20 -2.27
C LEU A 38 0.10 5.94 -1.64
N LEU A 39 0.19 6.30 -0.36
CA LEU A 39 -0.86 7.06 0.34
C LEU A 39 -1.07 8.45 -0.29
N ASN A 40 -0.01 9.16 -0.61
CA ASN A 40 -0.08 10.51 -1.17
C ASN A 40 -0.78 10.54 -2.53
N GLY A 41 -0.47 9.57 -3.41
CA GLY A 41 -1.16 9.40 -4.70
C GLY A 41 -2.65 9.14 -4.52
N TYR A 42 -3.01 8.25 -3.60
CA TYR A 42 -4.37 7.92 -3.25
C TYR A 42 -5.16 9.15 -2.73
N LEU A 43 -4.60 9.90 -1.78
CA LEU A 43 -5.27 11.07 -1.18
C LEU A 43 -5.57 12.16 -2.21
N LYS A 44 -4.66 12.40 -3.15
CA LYS A 44 -4.89 13.36 -4.25
C LYS A 44 -6.08 12.97 -5.12
N ILE A 45 -6.25 11.67 -5.42
CA ILE A 45 -7.39 11.16 -6.19
C ILE A 45 -8.67 11.28 -5.36
N LYS A 46 -8.63 10.94 -4.06
CA LYS A 46 -9.75 11.13 -3.11
C LYS A 46 -10.27 12.57 -3.20
N ASP A 47 -9.38 13.55 -3.13
CA ASP A 47 -9.76 14.95 -3.14
C ASP A 47 -10.35 15.42 -4.49
N ALA A 48 -9.86 14.89 -5.60
CA ALA A 48 -10.47 15.13 -6.91
C ALA A 48 -11.90 14.56 -7.00
N LEU A 49 -12.12 13.33 -6.48
CA LEU A 49 -13.45 12.70 -6.45
C LEU A 49 -14.43 13.40 -5.50
N ILE A 50 -13.95 13.97 -4.37
CA ILE A 50 -14.76 14.83 -3.49
C ILE A 50 -15.28 16.04 -4.27
N ARG A 51 -14.46 16.65 -5.13
CA ARG A 51 -14.84 17.78 -5.98
C ARG A 51 -15.59 17.36 -7.25
N SER A 52 -15.79 16.06 -7.47
CA SER A 52 -16.35 15.50 -8.71
C SER A 52 -15.54 15.89 -9.97
N ASP A 53 -14.25 16.15 -9.81
CA ASP A 53 -13.34 16.49 -10.91
C ASP A 53 -12.77 15.21 -11.55
N SER A 54 -13.57 14.63 -12.47
CA SER A 54 -13.23 13.38 -13.16
C SER A 54 -11.96 13.49 -14.02
N LYS A 55 -11.72 14.67 -14.63
CA LYS A 55 -10.53 14.90 -15.43
C LYS A 55 -9.27 14.88 -14.56
N GLN A 56 -9.31 15.57 -13.43
CA GLN A 56 -8.19 15.58 -12.49
C GLN A 56 -7.99 14.21 -11.86
N ALA A 57 -9.06 13.50 -11.50
CA ALA A 57 -8.99 12.14 -10.99
C ALA A 57 -8.25 11.19 -11.96
N ALA A 58 -8.60 11.24 -13.26
CA ALA A 58 -7.94 10.44 -14.29
C ALA A 58 -6.44 10.80 -14.46
N THR A 59 -6.11 12.11 -14.47
CA THR A 59 -4.73 12.59 -14.59
C THR A 59 -3.87 12.14 -13.40
N LEU A 60 -4.37 12.32 -12.18
CA LEU A 60 -3.69 11.92 -10.96
C LEU A 60 -3.51 10.40 -10.88
N SER A 61 -4.52 9.64 -11.31
CA SER A 61 -4.44 8.18 -11.37
C SER A 61 -3.38 7.69 -12.35
N THR A 62 -3.21 8.36 -13.49
CA THR A 62 -2.13 8.06 -14.43
C THR A 62 -0.74 8.26 -13.82
N SER A 63 -0.57 9.32 -13.05
CA SER A 63 0.69 9.59 -12.32
C SER A 63 0.91 8.57 -11.21
N TRP A 64 -0.15 8.21 -10.47
CA TRP A 64 -0.07 7.25 -9.39
C TRP A 64 0.20 5.82 -9.88
N LEU A 65 -0.31 5.43 -11.05
CA LEU A 65 0.03 4.14 -11.69
C LEU A 65 1.53 3.97 -11.84
N LYS A 66 2.24 5.00 -12.29
CA LYS A 66 3.71 4.97 -12.42
C LYS A 66 4.39 4.72 -11.07
N VAL A 67 3.90 5.35 -10.00
CA VAL A 67 4.41 5.10 -8.65
C VAL A 67 4.21 3.63 -8.26
N ILE A 68 2.99 3.11 -8.42
CA ILE A 68 2.66 1.71 -8.09
C ILE A 68 3.51 0.72 -8.91
N GLU A 69 3.73 0.98 -10.19
CA GLU A 69 4.52 0.13 -11.08
C GLU A 69 6.00 0.03 -10.65
N HIS A 70 6.56 1.13 -10.11
CA HIS A 70 7.94 1.18 -9.60
C HIS A 70 8.09 0.57 -8.19
N GLU A 71 7.00 0.36 -7.46
CA GLU A 71 7.08 -0.32 -6.16
C GLU A 71 7.60 -1.75 -6.29
N PRO A 72 8.32 -2.28 -5.29
CA PRO A 72 8.64 -3.69 -5.19
C PRO A 72 7.39 -4.58 -5.32
N ALA A 73 7.57 -5.86 -5.60
CA ALA A 73 6.45 -6.80 -5.70
C ALA A 73 5.77 -6.97 -4.33
N PHE A 74 4.44 -6.83 -4.30
CA PHE A 74 3.59 -7.19 -3.16
C PHE A 74 2.34 -7.91 -3.66
N LYS A 75 1.72 -8.69 -2.79
CA LYS A 75 0.66 -9.63 -3.13
C LYS A 75 -0.49 -8.97 -3.90
N GLU A 76 -0.90 -7.78 -3.48
CA GLU A 76 -2.06 -7.07 -4.01
C GLU A 76 -1.73 -6.08 -5.13
N LYS A 77 -0.47 -5.95 -5.56
CA LYS A 77 -0.01 -4.97 -6.57
C LYS A 77 -0.81 -5.02 -7.87
N ALA A 78 -1.04 -6.22 -8.40
CA ALA A 78 -1.82 -6.41 -9.63
C ALA A 78 -3.27 -5.94 -9.47
N GLY A 79 -3.88 -6.20 -8.31
CA GLY A 79 -5.23 -5.73 -7.98
C GLY A 79 -5.30 -4.20 -7.92
N LEU A 80 -4.32 -3.57 -7.31
CA LEU A 80 -4.24 -2.11 -7.20
C LEU A 80 -4.05 -1.47 -8.59
N ILE A 81 -3.13 -1.98 -9.41
CA ILE A 81 -2.93 -1.53 -10.81
C ILE A 81 -4.24 -1.65 -11.60
N LYS A 82 -4.95 -2.78 -11.49
CA LYS A 82 -6.22 -3.01 -12.18
C LYS A 82 -7.29 -1.98 -11.76
N ALA A 83 -7.44 -1.72 -10.47
CA ALA A 83 -8.41 -0.75 -9.95
C ALA A 83 -8.08 0.66 -10.44
N VAL A 84 -6.83 1.10 -10.30
CA VAL A 84 -6.42 2.46 -10.68
C VAL A 84 -6.49 2.66 -12.20
N SER A 85 -6.17 1.63 -13.00
CA SER A 85 -6.31 1.68 -14.47
C SER A 85 -7.76 1.88 -14.92
N LYS A 86 -8.75 1.47 -14.15
CA LYS A 86 -10.16 1.75 -14.46
C LYS A 86 -10.47 3.25 -14.32
N ILE A 87 -9.87 3.93 -13.34
CA ILE A 87 -10.06 5.37 -13.14
C ILE A 87 -9.50 6.16 -14.33
N THR A 88 -8.34 5.76 -14.86
CA THR A 88 -7.69 6.47 -15.99
C THR A 88 -8.45 6.38 -17.31
N ARG A 89 -9.29 5.35 -17.48
CA ARG A 89 -9.96 5.02 -18.77
C ARG A 89 -11.33 5.66 -18.96
N THR A 90 -11.82 6.40 -17.97
CA THR A 90 -13.15 6.98 -18.03
C THR A 90 -13.19 8.40 -17.49
N MET A 91 -14.13 9.20 -17.99
CA MET A 91 -14.48 10.50 -17.44
C MET A 91 -15.81 10.45 -16.65
N ASP A 92 -16.46 9.28 -16.59
CA ASP A 92 -17.62 9.08 -15.74
C ASP A 92 -17.20 8.97 -14.27
N VAL A 93 -17.60 9.96 -13.48
CA VAL A 93 -17.20 10.07 -12.07
C VAL A 93 -17.72 8.92 -11.21
N GLU A 94 -18.88 8.34 -11.53
CA GLU A 94 -19.42 7.21 -10.77
C GLU A 94 -18.61 5.92 -11.02
N THR A 95 -18.20 5.68 -12.26
CA THR A 95 -17.31 4.59 -12.61
C THR A 95 -15.93 4.77 -11.94
N GLN A 96 -15.41 6.00 -11.89
CA GLN A 96 -14.17 6.31 -11.18
C GLN A 96 -14.30 6.06 -9.67
N ARG A 97 -15.41 6.46 -9.05
CA ARG A 97 -15.72 6.22 -7.64
C ARG A 97 -15.79 4.73 -7.30
N ALA A 98 -16.42 3.93 -8.16
CA ALA A 98 -16.47 2.48 -7.99
C ALA A 98 -15.07 1.84 -8.05
N ALA A 99 -14.25 2.25 -9.01
CA ALA A 99 -12.87 1.79 -9.13
C ALA A 99 -11.98 2.27 -7.95
N PHE A 100 -12.21 3.48 -7.46
CA PHE A 100 -11.53 4.01 -6.28
C PHE A 100 -11.88 3.22 -5.00
N ALA A 101 -13.11 2.73 -4.88
CA ALA A 101 -13.50 1.84 -3.79
C ALA A 101 -12.71 0.53 -3.82
N GLU A 102 -12.52 -0.08 -4.99
CA GLU A 102 -11.67 -1.26 -5.15
C GLU A 102 -10.22 -0.97 -4.71
N ALA A 103 -9.66 0.18 -5.12
CA ALA A 103 -8.31 0.59 -4.72
C ALA A 103 -8.20 0.79 -3.19
N SER A 104 -9.22 1.34 -2.55
CA SER A 104 -9.25 1.56 -1.09
C SER A 104 -9.17 0.25 -0.31
N LEU A 105 -9.89 -0.79 -0.74
CA LEU A 105 -9.89 -2.12 -0.11
C LEU A 105 -8.51 -2.79 -0.19
N VAL A 106 -7.82 -2.60 -1.32
CA VAL A 106 -6.50 -3.18 -1.54
C VAL A 106 -5.41 -2.42 -0.78
N LEU A 107 -5.50 -1.09 -0.76
CA LEU A 107 -4.47 -0.24 -0.19
C LEU A 107 -4.47 -0.24 1.34
N TRP A 108 -5.64 -0.30 1.99
CA TRP A 108 -5.75 -0.19 3.45
C TRP A 108 -4.90 -1.19 4.22
N PRO A 109 -4.95 -2.51 3.95
CA PRO A 109 -4.11 -3.48 4.67
C PRO A 109 -2.61 -3.20 4.50
N LEU A 110 -2.20 -2.75 3.32
CA LEU A 110 -0.80 -2.46 3.01
C LEU A 110 -0.27 -1.30 3.85
N ILE A 111 -0.98 -0.16 3.86
CA ILE A 111 -0.52 1.03 4.60
C ILE A 111 -0.76 0.92 6.10
N LYS A 112 -1.81 0.22 6.54
CA LYS A 112 -2.06 -0.01 7.97
C LYS A 112 -0.90 -0.76 8.64
N ASN A 113 -0.30 -1.72 7.93
CA ASN A 113 0.79 -2.56 8.43
C ASN A 113 2.18 -1.98 8.17
N ALA A 114 2.30 -0.87 7.45
CA ALA A 114 3.58 -0.21 7.23
C ALA A 114 4.12 0.41 8.53
N HIS A 115 5.40 0.13 8.84
CA HIS A 115 6.01 0.53 10.12
C HIS A 115 6.51 1.98 10.17
N GLN A 116 6.49 2.71 9.04
CA GLN A 116 7.19 4.00 8.90
C GLN A 116 6.30 5.24 8.84
N ASP A 117 4.98 5.09 8.89
CA ASP A 117 4.09 6.25 8.82
C ASP A 117 3.80 6.80 10.22
N HIS A 118 4.29 8.02 10.47
CA HIS A 118 4.00 8.80 11.66
C HIS A 118 2.68 9.60 11.52
N THR A 119 1.81 9.20 10.59
CA THR A 119 0.57 9.91 10.29
C THR A 119 -0.62 9.09 10.75
N ASP A 120 -1.50 9.71 11.51
CA ASP A 120 -2.79 9.10 11.85
C ASP A 120 -3.58 8.83 10.57
N MET A 121 -4.16 7.64 10.48
CA MET A 121 -4.96 7.23 9.34
C MET A 121 -6.31 6.68 9.79
N TYR A 122 -7.33 7.06 9.05
CA TYR A 122 -8.71 6.69 9.30
C TYR A 122 -9.25 5.89 8.13
N TYR A 123 -9.82 4.72 8.41
CA TYR A 123 -10.56 3.93 7.45
C TYR A 123 -12.04 4.24 7.62
N MET A 124 -12.58 4.99 6.69
CA MET A 124 -13.94 5.51 6.72
C MET A 124 -14.88 4.57 5.98
N TYR A 125 -16.12 4.47 6.43
CA TYR A 125 -17.15 3.66 5.81
C TYR A 125 -18.30 4.51 5.29
N CYS A 126 -18.71 4.26 4.03
CA CYS A 126 -19.90 4.85 3.42
C CYS A 126 -21.05 3.84 3.46
N PRO A 127 -22.10 4.01 4.30
CA PRO A 127 -23.19 3.05 4.39
C PRO A 127 -24.02 2.95 3.13
N MET A 128 -24.17 4.06 2.37
CA MET A 128 -24.97 4.10 1.15
C MET A 128 -24.33 3.34 -0.02
N LYS A 129 -23.00 3.42 -0.15
CA LYS A 129 -22.25 2.69 -1.20
C LYS A 129 -21.70 1.36 -0.67
N LYS A 130 -21.80 1.08 0.64
CA LYS A 130 -21.29 -0.11 1.33
C LYS A 130 -19.81 -0.36 1.04
N THR A 131 -19.03 0.71 1.08
CA THR A 131 -17.60 0.68 0.77
C THR A 131 -16.80 1.64 1.66
N TYR A 132 -15.49 1.64 1.50
CA TYR A 132 -14.57 2.31 2.39
C TYR A 132 -13.65 3.26 1.64
N TRP A 133 -13.12 4.26 2.35
CA TRP A 133 -12.01 5.10 1.89
C TRP A 133 -11.04 5.40 3.02
N ILE A 134 -9.84 5.86 2.66
CA ILE A 134 -8.77 6.20 3.58
C ILE A 134 -8.67 7.73 3.68
N SER A 135 -8.47 8.24 4.90
CA SER A 135 -8.21 9.65 5.18
C SER A 135 -7.10 9.79 6.20
N THR A 136 -6.38 10.89 6.15
CA THR A 136 -5.44 11.34 7.20
C THR A 136 -6.08 12.35 8.14
N GLU A 137 -7.33 12.73 7.89
CA GLU A 137 -8.11 13.66 8.67
C GLU A 137 -9.30 12.94 9.29
N PRO A 138 -9.67 13.24 10.56
CA PRO A 138 -10.82 12.61 11.22
C PRO A 138 -12.17 13.05 10.65
N GLU A 139 -12.20 14.18 9.93
CA GLU A 139 -13.42 14.71 9.33
C GLU A 139 -13.91 13.84 8.19
N ILE A 140 -15.23 13.60 8.19
CA ILE A 140 -15.89 12.83 7.14
C ILE A 140 -16.00 13.68 5.88
N ARG A 141 -15.26 13.30 4.83
CA ARG A 141 -15.34 13.90 3.50
C ARG A 141 -15.47 12.79 2.46
N ASN A 142 -16.72 12.42 2.17
CA ASN A 142 -17.05 11.25 1.37
C ASN A 142 -16.74 11.45 -0.12
N PRO A 143 -15.80 10.68 -0.74
CA PRO A 143 -15.47 10.80 -2.16
C PRO A 143 -16.53 10.21 -3.08
N TYR A 144 -17.43 9.38 -2.56
CA TYR A 144 -18.41 8.64 -3.37
C TYR A 144 -19.67 9.42 -3.75
N TYR A 145 -19.89 10.56 -3.08
CA TYR A 145 -21.04 11.43 -3.36
C TYR A 145 -20.66 12.90 -3.60
N GLY A 146 -19.40 13.26 -3.30
CA GLY A 146 -18.96 14.64 -3.39
C GLY A 146 -19.84 15.59 -2.55
N ALA A 147 -20.16 16.76 -3.09
CA ALA A 147 -20.92 17.79 -2.37
C ALA A 147 -22.33 17.34 -1.95
N ALA A 148 -22.94 16.36 -2.66
CA ALA A 148 -24.32 15.92 -2.40
C ALA A 148 -24.47 15.24 -1.02
N MET A 149 -23.45 14.50 -0.56
CA MET A 149 -23.47 13.80 0.72
C MET A 149 -22.06 13.79 1.34
N LEU A 150 -21.42 14.95 1.43
CA LEU A 150 -20.02 15.09 1.81
C LEU A 150 -19.72 14.49 3.19
N THR A 151 -20.60 14.67 4.16
CA THR A 151 -20.43 14.23 5.54
C THR A 151 -21.07 12.87 5.85
N CYS A 152 -21.53 12.15 4.82
CA CYS A 152 -22.13 10.83 5.00
C CYS A 152 -21.04 9.76 5.18
N GLY A 153 -20.98 9.15 6.36
CA GLY A 153 -20.02 8.09 6.69
C GLY A 153 -19.71 8.03 8.17
N ASN A 154 -18.85 7.09 8.53
CA ASN A 154 -18.31 6.94 9.88
C ASN A 154 -16.91 6.36 9.84
N VAL A 155 -16.14 6.53 10.90
CA VAL A 155 -14.85 5.88 11.10
C VAL A 155 -15.08 4.40 11.43
N ALA A 156 -14.60 3.50 10.59
CA ALA A 156 -14.71 2.06 10.78
C ALA A 156 -13.46 1.45 11.44
N ASP A 157 -12.30 2.01 11.14
CA ASP A 157 -11.01 1.57 11.69
C ASP A 157 -10.02 2.73 11.68
N LYS A 158 -8.97 2.66 12.48
CA LYS A 158 -7.92 3.67 12.53
C LYS A 158 -6.55 3.06 12.81
N LYS A 159 -5.51 3.66 12.26
CA LYS A 159 -4.12 3.50 12.69
C LYS A 159 -3.75 4.79 13.41
N GLN A 160 -3.42 4.69 14.67
CA GLN A 160 -2.86 5.78 15.47
C GLN A 160 -1.36 5.56 15.58
N HIS A 161 -0.64 6.67 15.60
CA HIS A 161 0.79 6.72 15.83
C HIS A 161 1.11 6.74 17.31
#